data_1a04d9f58b695957c3ac8a4ba8a98d83
#
_entry.id   1a04d9f58b695957c3ac8a4ba8a98d83
#
_cell.length_a   1.000
_cell.length_b   1.000
_cell.length_c   1.000
_cell.angle_alpha   90.00
_cell.angle_beta   90.00
_cell.angle_gamma   90.00
#
_symmetry.space_group_name_H-M   'P 1'
#
loop_
_entity.id
_entity.type
_entity.pdbx_description
1 polymer ?
#
loop_
_entity_poly.entity_id
_entity_poly.type
_entity_poly.pdbx_seq_one_letter_code
_entity_poly.pdbx_strand_id
1 'polypeptide(L)'
;MRHLKIAISLAAFLLAGFTPIAQAFDKEKLLGSFFSIVMIRGYNPDGSLAYGSGVIVAQNKVLTNCHIFRQTKEPWISRGEDSFTIASIQADRYHDLCLITADNLPFPPAVIGSVNDMKKSDEIIAIGHSSASPAPITSFGALKAVYPYEGANIIRSTARFAMGASGSGLFDGQGRLIGINTFKTPGRNAYFYALPVEWLAALEKQPAETQYPIDGKTFWEEEDVNKPLFMQIAEPEIQEEWSRLLGIAQKWIVKEPNNTEAWFELGVAQEHSDQKTEAEKSYRHALMLNEGNIDAMFRLGVMAAENGNTSEVQAMKVAIGNIDADTAEEFNTAITCGENCKKRH
;
A
#
# COMPACT_ATOMS: atom_id res chain seq x y z
N MET A 1 63.85 46.49 -19.50
CA MET A 1 62.41 46.49 -19.06
C MET A 1 61.70 45.29 -19.64
N ARG A 2 61.51 44.25 -18.84
CA ARG A 2 60.84 42.97 -19.27
C ARG A 2 59.43 42.98 -18.69
N HIS A 3 58.40 43.00 -19.57
CA HIS A 3 56.98 42.87 -19.17
C HIS A 3 56.63 41.40 -18.93
N LEU A 4 56.34 41.07 -17.68
CA LEU A 4 55.84 39.77 -17.26
C LEU A 4 54.35 39.80 -17.46
N LYS A 5 53.81 38.99 -18.41
CA LYS A 5 52.38 38.79 -18.59
C LYS A 5 51.91 37.62 -17.69
N ILE A 6 51.15 37.94 -16.67
CA ILE A 6 50.42 36.94 -15.83
C ILE A 6 49.18 36.53 -16.56
N ALA A 7 49.11 35.25 -16.96
CA ALA A 7 47.90 34.64 -17.50
C ALA A 7 47.10 34.06 -16.32
N ILE A 8 45.94 34.64 -16.05
CA ILE A 8 44.97 34.12 -15.08
C ILE A 8 44.10 33.11 -15.84
N SER A 9 44.27 31.80 -15.55
CA SER A 9 43.38 30.73 -16.03
C SER A 9 42.15 30.66 -15.13
N LEU A 10 41.00 31.05 -15.67
CA LEU A 10 39.71 30.91 -15.03
C LEU A 10 39.24 29.46 -15.25
N ALA A 11 39.36 28.59 -14.24
CA ALA A 11 38.76 27.27 -14.25
C ALA A 11 37.29 27.40 -13.86
N ALA A 12 36.40 27.36 -14.85
CA ALA A 12 34.95 27.26 -14.60
C ALA A 12 34.60 25.83 -14.16
N PHE A 13 34.34 25.63 -12.88
CA PHE A 13 33.72 24.40 -12.36
C PHE A 13 32.24 24.39 -12.78
N LEU A 14 31.93 23.62 -13.79
CA LEU A 14 30.52 23.24 -14.10
C LEU A 14 30.04 22.30 -12.99
N LEU A 15 29.36 22.85 -11.98
CA LEU A 15 28.49 22.10 -11.09
C LEU A 15 27.31 21.66 -11.92
N ALA A 16 27.35 20.45 -12.50
CA ALA A 16 26.20 19.75 -12.99
C ALA A 16 25.35 19.38 -11.78
N GLY A 17 24.39 20.24 -11.46
CA GLY A 17 23.33 19.91 -10.51
C GLY A 17 22.56 18.72 -11.04
N PHE A 18 22.72 17.54 -10.43
CA PHE A 18 21.80 16.45 -10.57
C PHE A 18 20.49 16.90 -9.90
N THR A 19 19.57 17.48 -10.65
CA THR A 19 18.18 17.54 -10.23
C THR A 19 17.66 16.11 -10.29
N PRO A 20 17.17 15.54 -9.19
CA PRO A 20 16.43 14.29 -9.28
C PRO A 20 15.26 14.54 -10.24
N ILE A 21 15.27 13.84 -11.36
CA ILE A 21 14.12 13.80 -12.26
C ILE A 21 13.06 13.04 -11.45
N ALA A 22 12.04 13.75 -10.97
CA ALA A 22 10.84 13.11 -10.49
C ALA A 22 10.39 12.16 -11.61
N GLN A 23 10.46 10.88 -11.36
CA GLN A 23 10.15 9.86 -12.35
C GLN A 23 8.64 9.83 -12.50
N ALA A 24 8.13 10.71 -13.35
CA ALA A 24 6.71 10.70 -13.71
C ALA A 24 6.37 9.28 -14.21
N PHE A 25 5.21 8.76 -13.79
CA PHE A 25 4.70 7.48 -14.25
C PHE A 25 4.85 7.35 -15.77
N ASP A 26 5.42 6.24 -16.19
CA ASP A 26 5.51 5.89 -17.60
C ASP A 26 4.08 5.64 -18.14
N LYS A 27 3.59 6.60 -18.92
CA LYS A 27 2.22 6.58 -19.46
C LYS A 27 1.92 5.33 -20.27
N GLU A 28 2.91 4.78 -20.97
CA GLU A 28 2.74 3.58 -21.78
C GLU A 28 2.56 2.33 -20.90
N LYS A 29 3.35 2.22 -19.84
CA LYS A 29 3.23 1.14 -18.85
C LYS A 29 1.91 1.23 -18.09
N LEU A 30 1.51 2.43 -17.69
CA LEU A 30 0.22 2.67 -17.04
C LEU A 30 -0.95 2.27 -17.96
N LEU A 31 -0.84 2.54 -19.25
CA LEU A 31 -1.84 2.13 -20.23
C LEU A 31 -1.96 0.59 -20.31
N GLY A 32 -0.83 -0.12 -20.28
CA GLY A 32 -0.80 -1.58 -20.21
C GLY A 32 -1.54 -2.12 -18.97
N SER A 33 -1.29 -1.54 -17.79
CA SER A 33 -2.00 -1.89 -16.55
C SER A 33 -3.50 -1.63 -16.66
N PHE A 34 -3.88 -0.49 -17.23
CA PHE A 34 -5.30 -0.14 -17.45
C PHE A 34 -6.00 -1.16 -18.37
N PHE A 35 -5.31 -1.66 -19.38
CA PHE A 35 -5.89 -2.66 -20.30
C PHE A 35 -6.08 -4.04 -19.69
N SER A 36 -5.44 -4.37 -18.59
CA SER A 36 -5.64 -5.62 -17.89
C SER A 36 -6.84 -5.62 -16.92
N ILE A 37 -7.51 -4.47 -16.71
CA ILE A 37 -8.63 -4.36 -15.75
C ILE A 37 -9.95 -4.72 -16.42
N VAL A 38 -10.74 -5.51 -15.72
CA VAL A 38 -12.11 -5.88 -16.09
C VAL A 38 -13.08 -5.64 -14.94
N MET A 39 -14.35 -5.51 -15.24
CA MET A 39 -15.42 -5.48 -14.25
C MET A 39 -16.00 -6.87 -14.05
N ILE A 40 -16.21 -7.27 -12.81
CA ILE A 40 -16.96 -8.48 -12.44
C ILE A 40 -18.39 -8.03 -12.11
N ARG A 41 -19.36 -8.71 -12.67
CA ARG A 41 -20.80 -8.46 -12.43
C ARG A 41 -21.53 -9.73 -12.09
N GLY A 42 -22.71 -9.60 -11.51
CA GLY A 42 -23.62 -10.69 -11.27
C GLY A 42 -24.89 -10.20 -10.58
N TYR A 43 -25.90 -11.05 -10.48
CA TYR A 43 -27.16 -10.71 -9.79
C TYR A 43 -27.18 -11.34 -8.40
N ASN A 44 -27.54 -10.54 -7.40
CA ASN A 44 -27.86 -11.01 -6.06
C ASN A 44 -29.27 -11.65 -6.02
N PRO A 45 -29.61 -12.41 -4.97
CA PRO A 45 -30.92 -13.03 -4.84
C PRO A 45 -32.11 -12.07 -4.86
N ASP A 46 -31.91 -10.83 -4.44
CA ASP A 46 -32.90 -9.74 -4.43
C ASP A 46 -33.03 -9.01 -5.78
N GLY A 47 -32.29 -9.45 -6.81
CA GLY A 47 -32.27 -8.83 -8.12
C GLY A 47 -31.34 -7.61 -8.24
N SER A 48 -30.70 -7.17 -7.18
CA SER A 48 -29.69 -6.12 -7.25
C SER A 48 -28.43 -6.59 -7.99
N LEU A 49 -27.70 -5.66 -8.59
CA LEU A 49 -26.47 -5.95 -9.33
C LEU A 49 -25.27 -5.95 -8.36
N ALA A 50 -24.61 -7.09 -8.22
CA ALA A 50 -23.29 -7.17 -7.64
C ALA A 50 -22.24 -6.71 -8.65
N TYR A 51 -21.20 -6.03 -8.19
CA TYR A 51 -20.07 -5.62 -9.02
C TYR A 51 -18.79 -5.54 -8.23
N GLY A 52 -17.71 -5.78 -8.92
CA GLY A 52 -16.34 -5.69 -8.44
C GLY A 52 -15.40 -5.47 -9.60
N SER A 53 -14.13 -5.53 -9.33
CA SER A 53 -13.06 -5.43 -10.32
C SER A 53 -12.30 -6.74 -10.42
N GLY A 54 -11.55 -6.93 -11.50
CA GLY A 54 -10.62 -8.02 -11.68
C GLY A 54 -9.43 -7.61 -12.52
N VAL A 55 -8.32 -8.30 -12.35
CA VAL A 55 -7.09 -8.08 -13.13
C VAL A 55 -6.78 -9.33 -13.93
N ILE A 56 -6.63 -9.19 -15.23
CA ILE A 56 -6.16 -10.29 -16.10
C ILE A 56 -4.69 -10.54 -15.77
N VAL A 57 -4.37 -11.73 -15.27
CA VAL A 57 -3.01 -12.12 -14.83
C VAL A 57 -2.34 -13.13 -15.76
N ALA A 58 -3.12 -13.81 -16.60
CA ALA A 58 -2.66 -14.70 -17.67
C ALA A 58 -3.75 -14.79 -18.75
N GLN A 59 -3.48 -15.44 -19.87
CA GLN A 59 -4.47 -15.67 -20.91
C GLN A 59 -5.71 -16.35 -20.32
N ASN A 60 -6.88 -15.72 -20.46
CA ASN A 60 -8.16 -16.20 -19.92
C ASN A 60 -8.23 -16.35 -18.39
N LYS A 61 -7.31 -15.75 -17.63
CA LYS A 61 -7.26 -15.82 -16.18
C LYS A 61 -7.41 -14.42 -15.56
N VAL A 62 -8.39 -14.28 -14.67
CA VAL A 62 -8.67 -13.02 -13.96
C VAL A 62 -8.55 -13.24 -12.46
N LEU A 63 -7.67 -12.50 -11.81
CA LEU A 63 -7.53 -12.46 -10.35
C LEU A 63 -8.46 -11.40 -9.78
N THR A 64 -9.19 -11.76 -8.71
CA THR A 64 -10.18 -10.89 -8.06
C THR A 64 -10.40 -11.31 -6.60
N ASN A 65 -11.33 -10.66 -5.89
CA ASN A 65 -11.74 -11.07 -4.55
C ASN A 65 -12.90 -12.08 -4.57
N CYS A 66 -12.86 -13.04 -3.65
CA CYS A 66 -13.93 -14.04 -3.50
C CYS A 66 -15.21 -13.46 -2.94
N HIS A 67 -15.15 -12.46 -2.05
CA HIS A 67 -16.34 -11.89 -1.42
C HIS A 67 -17.34 -11.28 -2.41
N ILE A 68 -16.92 -10.94 -3.62
CA ILE A 68 -17.79 -10.47 -4.70
C ILE A 68 -18.82 -11.52 -5.07
N PHE A 69 -18.49 -12.81 -4.91
CA PHE A 69 -19.34 -13.95 -5.31
C PHE A 69 -20.18 -14.53 -4.18
N ARG A 70 -20.13 -13.99 -2.95
CA ARG A 70 -20.84 -14.55 -1.79
C ARG A 70 -22.35 -14.58 -1.90
N GLN A 71 -22.93 -13.69 -2.68
CA GLN A 71 -24.37 -13.61 -2.90
C GLN A 71 -24.73 -13.70 -4.38
N THR A 72 -23.74 -13.73 -5.25
CA THR A 72 -23.92 -13.65 -6.69
C THR A 72 -24.21 -15.02 -7.28
N LYS A 73 -25.26 -15.14 -8.11
CA LYS A 73 -25.67 -16.43 -8.69
C LYS A 73 -25.04 -16.69 -10.05
N GLU A 74 -25.10 -15.78 -10.95
CA GLU A 74 -24.65 -15.96 -12.34
C GLU A 74 -23.65 -14.85 -12.69
N PRO A 75 -22.40 -14.93 -12.18
CA PRO A 75 -21.43 -13.90 -12.44
C PRO A 75 -20.91 -13.96 -13.87
N TRP A 76 -20.55 -12.78 -14.39
CA TRP A 76 -19.86 -12.64 -15.68
C TRP A 76 -18.82 -11.54 -15.61
N ILE A 77 -17.89 -11.58 -16.55
CA ILE A 77 -16.90 -10.50 -16.75
C ILE A 77 -17.48 -9.54 -17.79
N SER A 78 -17.29 -8.23 -17.57
CA SER A 78 -17.65 -7.24 -18.57
C SER A 78 -16.52 -6.22 -18.79
N ARG A 79 -16.45 -5.69 -20.02
CA ARG A 79 -15.56 -4.59 -20.35
C ARG A 79 -16.18 -3.76 -21.48
N GLY A 80 -16.53 -2.52 -21.15
CA GLY A 80 -17.37 -1.73 -22.04
C GLY A 80 -18.72 -2.41 -22.26
N GLU A 81 -19.07 -2.69 -23.52
CA GLU A 81 -20.29 -3.39 -23.90
C GLU A 81 -20.12 -4.92 -23.99
N ASP A 82 -18.88 -5.41 -23.96
CA ASP A 82 -18.59 -6.83 -24.07
C ASP A 82 -18.83 -7.58 -22.75
N SER A 83 -19.28 -8.83 -22.87
CA SER A 83 -19.49 -9.74 -21.75
C SER A 83 -18.84 -11.09 -22.03
N PHE A 84 -18.20 -11.66 -21.00
CA PHE A 84 -17.48 -12.94 -21.11
C PHE A 84 -17.95 -13.89 -20.02
N THR A 85 -18.18 -15.15 -20.42
CA THR A 85 -18.61 -16.21 -19.53
C THR A 85 -17.47 -16.65 -18.61
N ILE A 86 -17.80 -16.91 -17.36
CA ILE A 86 -16.90 -17.55 -16.40
C ILE A 86 -17.06 -19.06 -16.51
N ALA A 87 -15.99 -19.75 -16.92
CA ALA A 87 -15.96 -21.19 -17.07
C ALA A 87 -15.75 -21.91 -15.72
N SER A 88 -14.87 -21.35 -14.87
CA SER A 88 -14.61 -21.89 -13.53
C SER A 88 -13.91 -20.85 -12.65
N ILE A 89 -13.84 -21.15 -11.35
CA ILE A 89 -13.19 -20.32 -10.33
C ILE A 89 -12.36 -21.21 -9.40
N GLN A 90 -11.14 -20.78 -9.07
CA GLN A 90 -10.31 -21.33 -8.00
C GLN A 90 -10.38 -20.35 -6.84
N ALA A 91 -10.75 -20.82 -5.64
CA ALA A 91 -11.09 -19.95 -4.52
C ALA A 91 -10.22 -20.22 -3.28
N ASP A 92 -9.49 -19.22 -2.85
CA ASP A 92 -8.93 -19.13 -1.50
C ASP A 92 -9.83 -18.18 -0.68
N ARG A 93 -10.81 -18.78 -0.04
CA ARG A 93 -11.87 -18.06 0.68
C ARG A 93 -11.35 -17.31 1.90
N TYR A 94 -10.36 -17.89 2.57
CA TYR A 94 -9.79 -17.30 3.77
C TYR A 94 -8.95 -16.07 3.44
N HIS A 95 -8.12 -16.14 2.39
CA HIS A 95 -7.37 -14.98 1.91
C HIS A 95 -8.17 -14.06 0.98
N ASP A 96 -9.43 -14.40 0.68
CA ASP A 96 -10.29 -13.59 -0.18
C ASP A 96 -9.75 -13.39 -1.61
N LEU A 97 -9.03 -14.37 -2.13
CA LEU A 97 -8.52 -14.36 -3.51
C LEU A 97 -9.19 -15.43 -4.34
N CYS A 98 -9.72 -15.02 -5.48
CA CYS A 98 -10.34 -15.88 -6.48
C CYS A 98 -9.68 -15.70 -7.85
N LEU A 99 -9.34 -16.84 -8.49
CA LEU A 99 -8.82 -16.87 -9.86
C LEU A 99 -9.88 -17.43 -10.78
N ILE A 100 -10.43 -16.58 -11.61
CA ILE A 100 -11.44 -16.91 -12.61
C ILE A 100 -10.77 -17.45 -13.86
N THR A 101 -11.30 -18.52 -14.43
CA THR A 101 -11.06 -18.90 -15.84
C THR A 101 -12.25 -18.42 -16.67
N ALA A 102 -12.00 -17.62 -17.68
CA ALA A 102 -13.03 -17.10 -18.58
C ALA A 102 -12.78 -17.59 -20.01
N ASP A 103 -13.81 -17.54 -20.85
CA ASP A 103 -13.70 -17.91 -22.24
C ASP A 103 -13.30 -16.69 -23.10
N ASN A 104 -12.28 -16.87 -23.93
CA ASN A 104 -11.91 -15.94 -25.00
C ASN A 104 -11.75 -14.48 -24.59
N LEU A 105 -11.02 -14.20 -23.49
CA LEU A 105 -10.66 -12.83 -23.13
C LEU A 105 -9.61 -12.27 -24.08
N PRO A 106 -9.94 -11.24 -24.90
CA PRO A 106 -9.03 -10.72 -25.93
C PRO A 106 -8.07 -9.65 -25.40
N PHE A 107 -7.89 -9.53 -24.10
CA PHE A 107 -7.13 -8.47 -23.47
C PHE A 107 -5.80 -8.97 -22.91
N PRO A 108 -4.75 -8.12 -22.90
CA PRO A 108 -3.43 -8.50 -22.42
C PRO A 108 -3.44 -8.68 -20.87
N PRO A 109 -2.65 -9.64 -20.35
CA PRO A 109 -2.44 -9.76 -18.92
C PRO A 109 -1.55 -8.64 -18.38
N ALA A 110 -1.73 -8.31 -17.11
CA ALA A 110 -0.83 -7.45 -16.36
C ALA A 110 0.56 -8.09 -16.24
N VAL A 111 1.59 -7.28 -16.22
CA VAL A 111 2.94 -7.73 -15.82
C VAL A 111 2.93 -7.89 -14.30
N ILE A 112 3.34 -9.07 -13.83
CA ILE A 112 3.42 -9.35 -12.38
C ILE A 112 4.70 -8.74 -11.81
N GLY A 113 4.56 -8.02 -10.70
CA GLY A 113 5.63 -7.46 -9.89
C GLY A 113 5.69 -8.11 -8.51
N SER A 114 6.34 -7.44 -7.59
CA SER A 114 6.37 -7.83 -6.18
C SER A 114 6.53 -6.59 -5.30
N VAL A 115 5.79 -6.53 -4.19
CA VAL A 115 5.98 -5.48 -3.19
C VAL A 115 7.35 -5.60 -2.49
N ASN A 116 7.99 -6.76 -2.55
CA ASN A 116 9.32 -6.97 -1.98
C ASN A 116 10.42 -6.17 -2.69
N ASP A 117 10.17 -5.72 -3.92
CA ASP A 117 11.07 -4.87 -4.69
C ASP A 117 10.93 -3.37 -4.33
N MET A 118 9.99 -3.03 -3.45
CA MET A 118 9.58 -1.66 -3.16
C MET A 118 10.04 -1.18 -1.79
N LYS A 119 10.09 0.12 -1.67
CA LYS A 119 10.37 0.81 -0.40
C LYS A 119 9.15 1.63 0.04
N LYS A 120 9.09 1.96 1.31
CA LYS A 120 8.10 2.89 1.86
C LYS A 120 8.21 4.23 1.13
N SER A 121 7.07 4.86 0.85
CA SER A 121 6.89 6.05 0.03
C SER A 121 7.03 5.85 -1.49
N ASP A 122 7.41 4.68 -1.98
CA ASP A 122 7.39 4.44 -3.43
C ASP A 122 5.98 4.64 -4.00
N GLU A 123 5.91 5.26 -5.16
CA GLU A 123 4.65 5.53 -5.86
C GLU A 123 3.95 4.25 -6.27
N ILE A 124 2.64 4.21 -6.04
CA ILE A 124 1.75 3.11 -6.43
C ILE A 124 0.46 3.65 -7.01
N ILE A 125 -0.21 2.80 -7.78
CA ILE A 125 -1.47 3.17 -8.45
C ILE A 125 -2.50 2.08 -8.22
N ALA A 126 -3.67 2.44 -7.70
CA ALA A 126 -4.86 1.59 -7.71
C ALA A 126 -5.66 1.85 -8.99
N ILE A 127 -5.98 0.78 -9.75
CA ILE A 127 -6.78 0.87 -10.98
C ILE A 127 -7.93 -0.12 -10.91
N GLY A 128 -9.17 0.36 -10.97
CA GLY A 128 -10.37 -0.49 -10.94
C GLY A 128 -11.68 0.27 -11.05
N HIS A 129 -12.79 -0.43 -10.92
CA HIS A 129 -14.13 0.10 -11.11
C HIS A 129 -14.74 0.68 -9.82
N SER A 130 -13.99 1.59 -9.16
CA SER A 130 -14.48 2.30 -7.96
C SER A 130 -15.83 2.95 -8.22
N SER A 131 -16.76 2.83 -7.26
CA SER A 131 -18.13 3.36 -7.36
C SER A 131 -18.91 2.79 -8.55
N ALA A 132 -18.61 1.56 -8.96
CA ALA A 132 -19.19 0.89 -10.13
C ALA A 132 -19.03 1.70 -11.43
N SER A 133 -17.99 2.52 -11.54
CA SER A 133 -17.69 3.28 -12.75
C SER A 133 -17.57 2.34 -13.97
N PRO A 134 -18.20 2.65 -15.09
CA PRO A 134 -18.14 1.80 -16.28
C PRO A 134 -16.73 1.72 -16.90
N ALA A 135 -15.91 2.73 -16.67
CA ALA A 135 -14.47 2.73 -16.99
C ALA A 135 -13.64 2.62 -15.69
N PRO A 136 -12.49 1.92 -15.71
CA PRO A 136 -11.61 1.90 -14.55
C PRO A 136 -11.17 3.31 -14.13
N ILE A 137 -11.14 3.57 -12.83
CA ILE A 137 -10.64 4.80 -12.23
C ILE A 137 -9.25 4.55 -11.68
N THR A 138 -8.35 5.49 -11.90
CA THR A 138 -6.98 5.48 -11.38
C THR A 138 -6.89 6.35 -10.13
N SER A 139 -6.29 5.82 -9.08
CA SER A 139 -5.96 6.56 -7.85
C SER A 139 -4.48 6.41 -7.55
N PHE A 140 -3.78 7.53 -7.50
CA PHE A 140 -2.36 7.59 -7.16
C PHE A 140 -2.18 7.63 -5.65
N GLY A 141 -1.09 7.06 -5.19
CA GLY A 141 -0.72 7.03 -3.79
C GLY A 141 0.71 6.51 -3.59
N ALA A 142 1.02 6.17 -2.36
CA ALA A 142 2.34 5.65 -1.97
C ALA A 142 2.20 4.36 -1.15
N LEU A 143 3.24 3.54 -1.19
CA LEU A 143 3.40 2.40 -0.29
C LEU A 143 3.57 2.93 1.14
N LYS A 144 2.64 2.61 2.04
CA LYS A 144 2.68 3.10 3.42
C LYS A 144 3.33 2.10 4.37
N ALA A 145 2.97 0.82 4.27
CA ALA A 145 3.53 -0.26 5.07
C ALA A 145 3.34 -1.60 4.37
N VAL A 146 4.15 -2.57 4.75
CA VAL A 146 3.98 -3.99 4.41
C VAL A 146 3.96 -4.82 5.67
N TYR A 147 3.04 -5.79 5.71
CA TYR A 147 2.83 -6.63 6.88
C TYR A 147 3.05 -8.09 6.50
N PRO A 148 4.12 -8.74 7.01
CA PRO A 148 4.32 -10.17 6.78
C PRO A 148 3.12 -10.98 7.28
N TYR A 149 2.53 -11.78 6.40
CA TYR A 149 1.39 -12.63 6.74
C TYR A 149 1.35 -13.85 5.84
N GLU A 150 1.36 -15.04 6.42
CA GLU A 150 1.29 -16.34 5.75
C GLU A 150 2.16 -16.46 4.49
N GLY A 151 3.44 -16.10 4.64
CA GLY A 151 4.47 -16.27 3.60
C GLY A 151 4.52 -15.19 2.51
N ALA A 152 3.69 -14.14 2.61
CA ALA A 152 3.74 -12.98 1.74
C ALA A 152 3.51 -11.69 2.54
N ASN A 153 3.41 -10.54 1.87
CA ASN A 153 3.28 -9.24 2.50
C ASN A 153 1.96 -8.56 2.13
N ILE A 154 1.03 -8.42 3.10
CA ILE A 154 -0.15 -7.56 2.96
C ILE A 154 0.32 -6.12 2.80
N ILE A 155 -0.29 -5.40 1.86
CA ILE A 155 0.12 -4.05 1.47
C ILE A 155 -0.85 -3.03 2.05
N ARG A 156 -0.35 -2.04 2.80
CA ARG A 156 -1.08 -0.83 3.16
C ARG A 156 -0.65 0.31 2.26
N SER A 157 -1.60 0.99 1.65
CA SER A 157 -1.34 2.06 0.70
C SER A 157 -2.11 3.33 1.01
N THR A 158 -1.69 4.47 0.43
CA THR A 158 -2.46 5.71 0.42
C THR A 158 -3.33 5.86 -0.83
N ALA A 159 -3.19 4.97 -1.82
CA ALA A 159 -4.03 4.96 -3.01
C ALA A 159 -5.48 4.60 -2.63
N ARG A 160 -6.37 5.57 -2.76
CA ARG A 160 -7.76 5.46 -2.29
C ARG A 160 -8.61 4.68 -3.28
N PHE A 161 -9.52 3.87 -2.75
CA PHE A 161 -10.54 3.20 -3.55
C PHE A 161 -11.89 3.16 -2.81
N ALA A 162 -12.95 2.93 -3.57
CA ALA A 162 -14.31 2.88 -3.05
C ALA A 162 -14.98 1.54 -3.38
N MET A 163 -16.22 1.34 -2.94
CA MET A 163 -17.03 0.15 -3.26
C MET A 163 -17.03 -0.10 -4.77
N GLY A 164 -16.89 -1.36 -5.18
CA GLY A 164 -16.71 -1.77 -6.58
C GLY A 164 -15.25 -1.92 -7.01
N ALA A 165 -14.30 -1.35 -6.25
CA ALA A 165 -12.88 -1.58 -6.50
C ALA A 165 -12.35 -2.89 -5.90
N SER A 166 -13.12 -3.63 -5.10
CA SER A 166 -12.73 -4.96 -4.66
C SER A 166 -12.28 -5.80 -5.84
N GLY A 167 -11.11 -6.42 -5.75
CA GLY A 167 -10.49 -7.15 -6.85
C GLY A 167 -9.72 -6.29 -7.86
N SER A 168 -9.64 -4.97 -7.67
CA SER A 168 -8.87 -4.07 -8.53
C SER A 168 -7.36 -4.24 -8.32
N GLY A 169 -6.58 -3.89 -9.33
CA GLY A 169 -5.13 -3.97 -9.26
C GLY A 169 -4.51 -2.83 -8.46
N LEU A 170 -3.49 -3.16 -7.68
CA LEU A 170 -2.51 -2.23 -7.14
C LEU A 170 -1.20 -2.43 -7.91
N PHE A 171 -0.71 -1.37 -8.54
CA PHE A 171 0.45 -1.41 -9.42
C PHE A 171 1.57 -0.53 -8.88
N ASP A 172 2.81 -0.92 -9.14
CA ASP A 172 3.99 -0.09 -8.87
C ASP A 172 4.19 1.00 -9.94
N GLY A 173 5.18 1.87 -9.75
CA GLY A 173 5.54 2.94 -10.67
C GLY A 173 6.01 2.46 -12.07
N GLN A 174 6.24 1.15 -12.23
CA GLN A 174 6.56 0.51 -13.50
C GLN A 174 5.35 -0.15 -14.16
N GLY A 175 4.15 0.00 -13.59
CA GLY A 175 2.92 -0.62 -14.08
C GLY A 175 2.86 -2.14 -13.85
N ARG A 176 3.65 -2.70 -12.92
CA ARG A 176 3.61 -4.11 -12.55
C ARG A 176 2.59 -4.32 -11.43
N LEU A 177 1.77 -5.35 -11.54
CA LEU A 177 0.79 -5.72 -10.52
C LEU A 177 1.52 -6.25 -9.27
N ILE A 178 1.33 -5.59 -8.14
CA ILE A 178 1.94 -5.96 -6.84
C ILE A 178 0.90 -6.49 -5.85
N GLY A 179 -0.39 -6.21 -6.05
CA GLY A 179 -1.45 -6.66 -5.15
C GLY A 179 -2.85 -6.43 -5.69
N ILE A 180 -3.82 -6.97 -4.96
CA ILE A 180 -5.26 -6.87 -5.24
C ILE A 180 -5.92 -6.06 -4.13
N ASN A 181 -6.45 -4.88 -4.47
CA ASN A 181 -7.17 -4.02 -3.54
C ASN A 181 -8.42 -4.73 -3.02
N THR A 182 -8.56 -4.85 -1.71
CA THR A 182 -9.55 -5.75 -1.13
C THR A 182 -10.43 -5.05 -0.10
N PHE A 183 -9.86 -4.51 0.98
CA PHE A 183 -10.60 -3.94 2.08
C PHE A 183 -9.99 -2.63 2.58
N LYS A 184 -10.78 -1.86 3.30
CA LYS A 184 -10.34 -0.65 3.97
C LYS A 184 -11.00 -0.53 5.34
N THR A 185 -10.36 0.20 6.25
CA THR A 185 -11.00 0.56 7.51
C THR A 185 -12.12 1.56 7.28
N PRO A 186 -13.11 1.65 8.17
CA PRO A 186 -14.13 2.68 8.10
C PRO A 186 -13.56 4.08 8.40
N GLY A 187 -14.31 5.13 8.03
CA GLY A 187 -13.99 6.52 8.36
C GLY A 187 -13.23 7.30 7.29
N ARG A 188 -12.93 8.57 7.60
CA ARG A 188 -12.24 9.49 6.68
C ARG A 188 -10.76 9.18 6.52
N ASN A 189 -10.12 8.75 7.61
CA ASN A 189 -8.71 8.39 7.67
C ASN A 189 -8.53 6.88 7.45
N ALA A 190 -9.30 6.32 6.49
CA ALA A 190 -9.29 4.89 6.22
C ALA A 190 -7.91 4.41 5.77
N TYR A 191 -7.54 3.22 6.25
CA TYR A 191 -6.41 2.46 5.76
C TYR A 191 -6.87 1.58 4.61
N PHE A 192 -6.11 1.57 3.53
CA PHE A 192 -6.42 0.81 2.32
C PHE A 192 -5.46 -0.36 2.20
N TYR A 193 -6.00 -1.56 2.07
CA TYR A 193 -5.24 -2.79 2.05
C TYR A 193 -5.39 -3.54 0.73
N ALA A 194 -4.26 -4.06 0.25
CA ALA A 194 -4.23 -4.97 -0.88
C ALA A 194 -3.58 -6.30 -0.48
N LEU A 195 -4.11 -7.37 -1.04
CA LEU A 195 -3.59 -8.72 -0.88
C LEU A 195 -2.42 -8.94 -1.84
N PRO A 196 -1.36 -9.63 -1.42
CA PRO A 196 -0.17 -9.82 -2.23
C PRO A 196 -0.43 -10.72 -3.43
N VAL A 197 0.13 -10.35 -4.58
CA VAL A 197 0.03 -11.15 -5.80
C VAL A 197 0.81 -12.47 -5.69
N GLU A 198 1.74 -12.58 -4.77
CA GLU A 198 2.53 -13.79 -4.49
C GLU A 198 1.67 -14.99 -4.10
N TRP A 199 0.49 -14.79 -3.55
CA TRP A 199 -0.46 -15.87 -3.24
C TRP A 199 -1.10 -16.51 -4.49
N LEU A 200 -0.97 -15.89 -5.66
CA LEU A 200 -1.46 -16.45 -6.92
C LEU A 200 -0.93 -17.86 -7.18
N ALA A 201 0.34 -18.12 -6.91
CA ALA A 201 0.94 -19.44 -7.12
C ALA A 201 0.34 -20.56 -6.25
N ALA A 202 -0.16 -20.21 -5.05
CA ALA A 202 -0.89 -21.15 -4.19
C ALA A 202 -2.36 -21.31 -4.65
N LEU A 203 -2.97 -20.20 -5.07
CA LEU A 203 -4.34 -20.16 -5.57
C LEU A 203 -4.52 -21.01 -6.84
N GLU A 204 -3.56 -21.02 -7.76
CA GLU A 204 -3.57 -21.85 -8.97
C GLU A 204 -3.62 -23.36 -8.70
N LYS A 205 -3.24 -23.79 -7.49
CA LYS A 205 -3.28 -25.20 -7.07
C LYS A 205 -4.62 -25.60 -6.43
N GLN A 206 -5.49 -24.63 -6.15
CA GLN A 206 -6.83 -24.92 -5.61
C GLN A 206 -7.68 -25.65 -6.67
N PRO A 207 -8.62 -26.50 -6.23
CA PRO A 207 -9.57 -27.15 -7.14
C PRO A 207 -10.42 -26.09 -7.85
N ALA A 208 -10.70 -26.33 -9.13
CA ALA A 208 -11.61 -25.51 -9.91
C ALA A 208 -13.06 -25.84 -9.57
N GLU A 209 -13.87 -24.83 -9.33
CA GLU A 209 -15.28 -24.88 -9.01
C GLU A 209 -16.10 -24.19 -10.10
N THR A 210 -17.36 -24.60 -10.26
CA THR A 210 -18.29 -24.03 -11.26
C THR A 210 -19.61 -23.57 -10.62
N GLN A 211 -19.75 -23.76 -9.32
CA GLN A 211 -20.99 -23.47 -8.59
C GLN A 211 -20.87 -22.13 -7.85
N TYR A 212 -21.95 -21.39 -7.84
CA TYR A 212 -22.12 -20.14 -7.10
C TYR A 212 -23.34 -20.24 -6.17
N PRO A 213 -23.37 -19.54 -5.05
CA PRO A 213 -22.37 -18.56 -4.57
C PRO A 213 -21.08 -19.20 -4.02
N ILE A 214 -20.02 -18.40 -3.89
CA ILE A 214 -18.77 -18.79 -3.23
C ILE A 214 -18.83 -18.32 -1.77
N ASP A 215 -19.24 -19.20 -0.88
CA ASP A 215 -19.34 -18.91 0.55
C ASP A 215 -17.98 -18.99 1.24
N GLY A 216 -17.81 -18.26 2.34
CA GLY A 216 -16.63 -18.31 3.17
C GLY A 216 -16.45 -17.05 3.99
N LYS A 217 -15.71 -17.16 5.09
CA LYS A 217 -15.28 -16.05 5.94
C LYS A 217 -13.82 -15.76 5.68
N THR A 218 -13.48 -14.50 5.56
CA THR A 218 -12.10 -14.05 5.31
C THR A 218 -11.39 -13.71 6.63
N PHE A 219 -10.06 -13.73 6.64
CA PHE A 219 -9.26 -13.41 7.82
C PHE A 219 -9.52 -11.98 8.34
N TRP A 220 -9.86 -11.05 7.45
CA TRP A 220 -10.13 -9.67 7.82
C TRP A 220 -11.56 -9.44 8.36
N GLU A 221 -12.43 -10.44 8.27
CA GLU A 221 -13.77 -10.45 8.88
C GLU A 221 -13.81 -11.21 10.21
N GLU A 222 -12.68 -11.74 10.67
CA GLU A 222 -12.60 -12.38 11.98
C GLU A 222 -12.97 -11.40 13.10
N GLU A 223 -13.29 -11.92 14.28
CA GLU A 223 -13.43 -11.10 15.48
C GLU A 223 -12.10 -10.40 15.78
N ASP A 224 -12.13 -9.18 16.31
CA ASP A 224 -10.95 -8.33 16.48
C ASP A 224 -9.80 -9.06 17.21
N VAL A 225 -10.10 -9.89 18.20
CA VAL A 225 -9.09 -10.65 18.93
C VAL A 225 -8.37 -11.71 18.10
N ASN A 226 -8.98 -12.15 17.00
CA ASN A 226 -8.47 -13.19 16.10
C ASN A 226 -7.84 -12.60 14.83
N LYS A 227 -8.06 -11.31 14.56
CA LYS A 227 -7.42 -10.62 13.43
C LYS A 227 -5.91 -10.57 13.59
N PRO A 228 -5.14 -10.54 12.50
CA PRO A 228 -3.72 -10.21 12.56
C PRO A 228 -3.46 -8.90 13.31
N LEU A 229 -2.36 -8.81 14.06
CA LEU A 229 -2.10 -7.65 14.92
C LEU A 229 -1.98 -6.33 14.15
N PHE A 230 -1.45 -6.36 12.92
CA PHE A 230 -1.40 -5.19 12.05
C PHE A 230 -2.79 -4.63 11.68
N MET A 231 -3.84 -5.44 11.77
CA MET A 231 -5.22 -4.97 11.55
C MET A 231 -5.84 -4.41 12.83
N GLN A 232 -5.44 -4.95 13.98
CA GLN A 232 -5.97 -4.52 15.27
C GLN A 232 -5.50 -3.12 15.67
N ILE A 233 -4.39 -2.60 15.11
CA ILE A 233 -3.86 -1.26 15.42
C ILE A 233 -4.65 -0.13 14.76
N ALA A 234 -5.30 -0.38 13.63
CA ALA A 234 -5.87 0.68 12.79
C ALA A 234 -6.97 1.48 13.49
N GLU A 235 -7.89 0.81 14.17
CA GLU A 235 -8.99 1.48 14.87
C GLU A 235 -8.49 2.31 16.06
N PRO A 236 -7.70 1.76 17.01
CA PRO A 236 -7.22 2.55 18.13
C PRO A 236 -6.30 3.71 17.71
N GLU A 237 -5.53 3.59 16.63
CA GLU A 237 -4.74 4.70 16.10
C GLU A 237 -5.63 5.81 15.54
N ILE A 238 -6.65 5.48 14.75
CA ILE A 238 -7.60 6.44 14.15
C ILE A 238 -8.44 7.13 15.24
N GLN A 239 -8.78 6.41 16.33
CA GLN A 239 -9.59 6.93 17.44
C GLN A 239 -8.77 7.55 18.58
N GLU A 240 -7.44 7.59 18.42
CA GLU A 240 -6.49 8.10 19.44
C GLU A 240 -6.59 7.33 20.78
N GLU A 241 -6.95 6.04 20.73
CA GLU A 241 -7.02 5.15 21.89
C GLU A 241 -5.62 4.61 22.25
N TRP A 242 -4.71 5.49 22.63
CA TRP A 242 -3.27 5.21 22.77
C TRP A 242 -2.96 4.09 23.75
N SER A 243 -3.71 3.95 24.84
CA SER A 243 -3.54 2.83 25.78
C SER A 243 -3.90 1.48 25.18
N ARG A 244 -4.91 1.43 24.31
CA ARG A 244 -5.29 0.22 23.55
C ARG A 244 -4.23 -0.11 22.51
N LEU A 245 -3.78 0.89 21.76
CA LEU A 245 -2.70 0.74 20.78
C LEU A 245 -1.42 0.22 21.45
N LEU A 246 -1.04 0.79 22.62
CA LEU A 246 0.12 0.36 23.40
C LEU A 246 0.05 -1.14 23.74
N GLY A 247 -1.09 -1.61 24.24
CA GLY A 247 -1.28 -3.01 24.60
C GLY A 247 -1.21 -3.95 23.38
N ILE A 248 -1.69 -3.52 22.21
CA ILE A 248 -1.62 -4.30 20.97
C ILE A 248 -0.18 -4.34 20.45
N ALA A 249 0.50 -3.19 20.39
CA ALA A 249 1.87 -3.08 19.90
C ALA A 249 2.86 -3.88 20.76
N GLN A 250 2.67 -3.89 22.10
CA GLN A 250 3.46 -4.72 23.02
C GLN A 250 3.29 -6.21 22.73
N LYS A 251 2.07 -6.67 22.46
CA LYS A 251 1.83 -8.07 22.07
C LYS A 251 2.47 -8.36 20.71
N TRP A 252 2.45 -7.39 19.79
CA TRP A 252 2.95 -7.56 18.45
C TRP A 252 4.46 -7.73 18.42
N ILE A 253 5.24 -6.91 19.13
CA ILE A 253 6.70 -7.07 19.21
C ILE A 253 7.12 -8.38 19.87
N VAL A 254 6.30 -8.94 20.79
CA VAL A 254 6.56 -10.25 21.39
C VAL A 254 6.33 -11.39 20.38
N LYS A 255 5.26 -11.29 19.57
CA LYS A 255 4.93 -12.29 18.56
C LYS A 255 5.84 -12.21 17.33
N GLU A 256 6.19 -10.99 16.94
CA GLU A 256 6.94 -10.69 15.72
C GLU A 256 8.10 -9.72 16.03
N PRO A 257 9.15 -10.15 16.74
CA PRO A 257 10.19 -9.24 17.22
C PRO A 257 11.02 -8.56 16.13
N ASN A 258 11.03 -9.12 14.92
CA ASN A 258 11.73 -8.56 13.77
C ASN A 258 10.81 -7.76 12.82
N ASN A 259 9.57 -7.50 13.23
CA ASN A 259 8.65 -6.69 12.44
C ASN A 259 8.87 -5.20 12.72
N THR A 260 9.35 -4.48 11.72
CA THR A 260 9.64 -3.04 11.80
C THR A 260 8.42 -2.21 12.18
N GLU A 261 7.26 -2.52 11.60
CA GLU A 261 6.04 -1.76 11.86
C GLU A 261 5.54 -1.98 13.29
N ALA A 262 5.73 -3.18 13.86
CA ALA A 262 5.37 -3.43 15.26
C ALA A 262 6.15 -2.53 16.24
N TRP A 263 7.44 -2.33 16.00
CA TRP A 263 8.29 -1.44 16.79
C TRP A 263 7.96 0.03 16.54
N PHE A 264 7.64 0.40 15.31
CA PHE A 264 7.21 1.76 14.99
C PHE A 264 5.91 2.10 15.73
N GLU A 265 4.89 1.26 15.64
CA GLU A 265 3.59 1.46 16.30
C GLU A 265 3.70 1.46 17.83
N LEU A 266 4.63 0.66 18.37
CA LEU A 266 4.95 0.73 19.80
C LEU A 266 5.49 2.12 20.16
N GLY A 267 6.40 2.66 19.35
CA GLY A 267 6.94 4.02 19.53
C GLY A 267 5.85 5.08 19.49
N VAL A 268 4.93 5.00 18.52
CA VAL A 268 3.78 5.92 18.40
C VAL A 268 2.91 5.88 19.66
N ALA A 269 2.53 4.67 20.10
CA ALA A 269 1.70 4.53 21.30
C ALA A 269 2.40 5.05 22.57
N GLN A 270 3.71 4.80 22.72
CA GLN A 270 4.52 5.28 23.84
C GLN A 270 4.65 6.81 23.82
N GLU A 271 4.90 7.42 22.66
CA GLU A 271 5.02 8.87 22.52
C GLU A 271 3.74 9.57 22.94
N HIS A 272 2.58 9.09 22.48
CA HIS A 272 1.28 9.64 22.86
C HIS A 272 0.83 9.28 24.29
N SER A 273 1.56 8.39 24.97
CA SER A 273 1.37 8.04 26.38
C SER A 273 2.39 8.72 27.30
N ASP A 274 3.05 9.80 26.86
CA ASP A 274 4.10 10.54 27.58
C ASP A 274 5.36 9.69 27.95
N GLN A 275 5.56 8.54 27.30
CA GLN A 275 6.72 7.66 27.51
C GLN A 275 7.81 7.98 26.46
N LYS A 276 8.25 9.23 26.38
CA LYS A 276 9.13 9.73 25.31
C LYS A 276 10.46 8.97 25.20
N THR A 277 11.07 8.60 26.31
CA THR A 277 12.34 7.84 26.31
C THR A 277 12.17 6.43 25.74
N GLU A 278 11.08 5.77 26.05
CA GLU A 278 10.74 4.44 25.53
C GLU A 278 10.38 4.52 24.05
N ALA A 279 9.62 5.54 23.64
CA ALA A 279 9.27 5.81 22.24
C ALA A 279 10.53 5.97 21.38
N GLU A 280 11.51 6.76 21.83
CA GLU A 280 12.78 6.91 21.13
C GLU A 280 13.49 5.56 20.92
N LYS A 281 13.55 4.71 21.94
CA LYS A 281 14.15 3.37 21.83
C LYS A 281 13.41 2.50 20.81
N SER A 282 12.08 2.55 20.81
CA SER A 282 11.24 1.79 19.87
C SER A 282 11.44 2.25 18.43
N TYR A 283 11.47 3.56 18.16
CA TYR A 283 11.77 4.10 16.83
C TYR A 283 13.18 3.76 16.36
N ARG A 284 14.18 3.83 17.24
CA ARG A 284 15.56 3.42 16.91
C ARG A 284 15.64 1.93 16.60
N HIS A 285 14.85 1.10 17.30
CA HIS A 285 14.78 -0.33 17.00
C HIS A 285 14.12 -0.58 15.64
N ALA A 286 13.06 0.15 15.30
CA ALA A 286 12.44 0.09 13.98
C ALA A 286 13.46 0.46 12.87
N LEU A 287 14.29 1.50 13.08
CA LEU A 287 15.36 1.86 12.14
C LEU A 287 16.47 0.81 12.06
N MET A 288 16.79 0.14 13.15
CA MET A 288 17.78 -0.94 13.15
C MET A 288 17.30 -2.14 12.29
N LEU A 289 15.99 -2.43 12.31
CA LEU A 289 15.38 -3.49 11.50
C LEU A 289 15.21 -3.07 10.03
N ASN A 290 14.96 -1.79 9.77
CA ASN A 290 14.83 -1.23 8.43
C ASN A 290 15.37 0.20 8.41
N GLU A 291 16.60 0.37 7.91
CA GLU A 291 17.28 1.67 7.80
C GLU A 291 16.53 2.67 6.91
N GLY A 292 15.63 2.21 6.05
CA GLY A 292 14.76 3.03 5.20
C GLY A 292 13.41 3.40 5.82
N ASN A 293 13.18 3.14 7.12
CA ASN A 293 11.91 3.50 7.76
C ASN A 293 11.80 5.03 7.95
N ILE A 294 11.24 5.69 6.93
CA ILE A 294 11.12 7.15 6.87
C ILE A 294 10.24 7.72 7.99
N ASP A 295 9.20 7.00 8.42
CA ASP A 295 8.32 7.45 9.49
C ASP A 295 9.07 7.46 10.85
N ALA A 296 9.89 6.44 11.12
CA ALA A 296 10.73 6.42 12.33
C ALA A 296 11.80 7.52 12.31
N MET A 297 12.43 7.78 11.14
CA MET A 297 13.34 8.92 10.97
C MET A 297 12.65 10.25 11.27
N PHE A 298 11.43 10.42 10.75
CA PHE A 298 10.65 11.63 10.95
C PHE A 298 10.37 11.86 12.44
N ARG A 299 9.87 10.83 13.15
CA ARG A 299 9.57 10.94 14.58
C ARG A 299 10.82 11.22 15.42
N LEU A 300 11.92 10.51 15.18
CA LEU A 300 13.20 10.75 15.86
C LEU A 300 13.73 12.15 15.62
N GLY A 301 13.63 12.64 14.38
CA GLY A 301 14.06 14.00 14.05
C GLY A 301 13.23 15.09 14.74
N VAL A 302 11.90 14.88 14.86
CA VAL A 302 11.02 15.80 15.61
C VAL A 302 11.37 15.77 17.11
N MET A 303 11.56 14.58 17.70
CA MET A 303 12.00 14.45 19.09
C MET A 303 13.37 15.08 19.34
N ALA A 304 14.31 14.93 18.39
CA ALA A 304 15.61 15.58 18.44
C ALA A 304 15.48 17.12 18.42
N ALA A 305 14.57 17.66 17.62
CA ALA A 305 14.30 19.11 17.57
C ALA A 305 13.71 19.61 18.89
N GLU A 306 12.78 18.90 19.50
CA GLU A 306 12.22 19.20 20.83
C GLU A 306 13.32 19.23 21.91
N ASN A 307 14.30 18.34 21.81
CA ASN A 307 15.42 18.23 22.74
C ASN A 307 16.63 19.17 22.40
N GLY A 308 16.53 19.97 21.33
CA GLY A 308 17.60 20.86 20.90
C GLY A 308 18.82 20.17 20.26
N ASN A 309 18.69 18.89 19.88
CA ASN A 309 19.76 18.12 19.23
C ASN A 309 19.83 18.42 17.73
N THR A 310 20.43 19.56 17.37
CA THR A 310 20.54 20.03 15.98
C THR A 310 21.30 19.10 15.07
N SER A 311 22.28 18.36 15.59
CA SER A 311 23.06 17.39 14.82
C SER A 311 22.22 16.24 14.33
N GLU A 312 21.37 15.70 15.18
CA GLU A 312 20.46 14.60 14.84
C GLU A 312 19.35 15.06 13.89
N VAL A 313 18.77 16.25 14.14
CA VAL A 313 17.81 16.88 13.22
C VAL A 313 18.39 16.96 11.81
N GLN A 314 19.65 17.44 11.66
CA GLN A 314 20.28 17.54 10.34
C GLN A 314 20.54 16.16 9.71
N ALA A 315 20.92 15.16 10.51
CA ALA A 315 21.11 13.80 10.03
C ALA A 315 19.79 13.20 9.50
N MET A 316 18.71 13.32 10.26
CA MET A 316 17.38 12.83 9.84
C MET A 316 16.87 13.58 8.61
N LYS A 317 17.05 14.90 8.56
CA LYS A 317 16.68 15.70 7.38
C LYS A 317 17.36 15.22 6.10
N VAL A 318 18.64 14.91 6.15
CA VAL A 318 19.40 14.40 4.99
C VAL A 318 18.93 12.99 4.64
N ALA A 319 18.72 12.12 5.62
CA ALA A 319 18.28 10.75 5.40
C ALA A 319 16.87 10.71 4.76
N ILE A 320 15.92 11.48 5.29
CA ILE A 320 14.56 11.60 4.74
C ILE A 320 14.60 12.15 3.31
N GLY A 321 15.38 13.22 3.07
CA GLY A 321 15.49 13.84 1.75
C GLY A 321 16.11 12.95 0.67
N ASN A 322 16.92 11.97 1.07
CA ASN A 322 17.45 10.95 0.15
C ASN A 322 16.42 9.87 -0.24
N ILE A 323 15.32 9.74 0.52
CA ILE A 323 14.27 8.76 0.28
C ILE A 323 13.10 9.43 -0.43
N ASP A 324 12.60 10.55 0.13
CA ASP A 324 11.38 11.22 -0.34
C ASP A 324 11.44 12.72 -0.09
N ALA A 325 11.34 13.51 -1.17
CA ALA A 325 11.45 14.95 -1.12
C ALA A 325 10.23 15.63 -0.45
N ASP A 326 9.05 15.08 -0.66
CA ASP A 326 7.80 15.64 -0.13
C ASP A 326 7.76 15.44 1.40
N THR A 327 8.10 14.23 1.88
CA THR A 327 8.26 13.96 3.31
C THR A 327 9.35 14.84 3.94
N ALA A 328 10.43 15.16 3.21
CA ALA A 328 11.46 16.07 3.70
C ALA A 328 10.94 17.51 3.86
N GLU A 329 10.04 17.98 3.00
CA GLU A 329 9.39 19.27 3.14
C GLU A 329 8.42 19.29 4.33
N GLU A 330 7.63 18.23 4.50
CA GLU A 330 6.76 18.03 5.67
C GLU A 330 7.60 18.04 6.97
N PHE A 331 8.73 17.33 6.99
CA PHE A 331 9.64 17.30 8.12
C PHE A 331 10.18 18.68 8.46
N ASN A 332 10.65 19.44 7.45
CA ASN A 332 11.11 20.83 7.66
C ASN A 332 10.00 21.69 8.27
N THR A 333 8.77 21.52 7.83
CA THR A 333 7.63 22.25 8.37
C THR A 333 7.38 21.84 9.82
N ALA A 334 7.38 20.56 10.15
CA ALA A 334 7.15 20.05 11.50
C ALA A 334 8.18 20.56 12.52
N ILE A 335 9.47 20.53 12.20
CA ILE A 335 10.55 20.98 13.09
C ILE A 335 10.61 22.51 13.24
N THR A 336 10.11 23.28 12.25
CA THR A 336 10.14 24.76 12.29
C THR A 336 8.93 25.30 13.03
N CYS A 337 7.80 24.64 12.92
CA CYS A 337 6.50 25.10 13.44
C CYS A 337 6.27 24.71 14.92
N GLY A 338 6.91 23.63 15.38
CA GLY A 338 6.76 23.13 16.75
C GLY A 338 5.29 22.88 17.14
N GLU A 339 4.94 23.13 18.40
CA GLU A 339 3.57 22.94 18.92
C GLU A 339 2.49 23.79 18.23
N ASN A 340 2.86 24.83 17.50
CA ASN A 340 1.92 25.70 16.79
C ASN A 340 1.30 25.04 15.56
N CYS A 341 1.90 23.96 15.02
CA CYS A 341 1.30 23.18 13.92
C CYS A 341 0.28 22.15 14.38
N LYS A 342 0.36 21.65 15.61
CA LYS A 342 -0.60 20.67 16.16
C LYS A 342 -2.05 21.20 16.24
N LYS A 343 -2.26 22.51 16.04
CA LYS A 343 -3.57 23.15 16.09
C LYS A 343 -4.26 23.35 14.73
N ARG A 344 -3.66 22.89 13.62
CA ARG A 344 -4.19 23.12 12.25
C ARG A 344 -4.62 21.87 11.49
N HIS A 345 -4.57 20.69 12.11
CA HIS A 345 -5.03 19.43 11.49
C HIS A 345 -6.11 18.77 12.30
#